data_4f32dec6f09b154354884699383c4d2c
#
_entry.id   4f32dec6f09b154354884699383c4d2c
#
_cell.length_a   1.000
_cell.length_b   1.000
_cell.length_c   1.000
_cell.angle_alpha   90.00
_cell.angle_beta   90.00
_cell.angle_gamma   90.00
#
_symmetry.space_group_name_H-M   'P 1'
#
loop_
_entity.id
_entity.type
_entity.pdbx_description
1 polymer ?
#
loop_
_entity_poly.entity_id
_entity_poly.type
_entity_poly.pdbx_seq_one_letter_code
_entity_poly.pdbx_strand_id
1 'polypeptide(L)'
;MSSEVYSYIYEKIIDEGALDIYTESIYMKKNRPAIKLCILCREENLNKFIELILLQTSTFGVRYSKYNRVTLDRNFTKLETEYGKVSVKLGYYNGKLIRVTPEYEDCKMIAKKMNIPLNNVINNINYIINKNFNINLLTQ
;
A
#
# COMPACT_ATOMS: atom_id res chain seq x y z
N MET A 1 -13.34 20.76 4.22
CA MET A 1 -14.02 19.49 4.56
C MET A 1 -13.63 19.08 5.98
N SER A 2 -14.53 18.44 6.73
CA SER A 2 -14.22 17.88 8.04
C SER A 2 -13.43 16.56 7.91
N SER A 3 -12.82 16.11 9.02
CA SER A 3 -12.08 14.85 9.07
C SER A 3 -12.97 13.62 8.77
N GLU A 4 -14.24 13.68 9.19
CA GLU A 4 -15.21 12.61 8.93
C GLU A 4 -15.49 12.46 7.41
N VAL A 5 -15.56 13.58 6.69
CA VAL A 5 -15.76 13.55 5.22
C VAL A 5 -14.54 12.92 4.53
N TYR A 6 -13.32 13.22 5.02
CA TYR A 6 -12.12 12.56 4.50
C TYR A 6 -12.15 11.05 4.76
N SER A 7 -12.49 10.61 5.97
CA SER A 7 -12.59 9.19 6.30
C SER A 7 -13.58 8.46 5.39
N TYR A 8 -14.76 9.03 5.20
CA TYR A 8 -15.77 8.47 4.30
C TYR A 8 -15.27 8.38 2.84
N ILE A 9 -14.61 9.44 2.35
CA ILE A 9 -14.10 9.46 0.97
C ILE A 9 -12.98 8.43 0.78
N TYR A 10 -12.11 8.23 1.78
CA TYR A 10 -11.04 7.24 1.70
C TYR A 10 -11.60 5.83 1.49
N GLU A 11 -12.56 5.42 2.33
CA GLU A 11 -13.21 4.12 2.21
C GLU A 11 -13.89 3.99 0.84
N LYS A 12 -14.73 4.96 0.48
CA LYS A 12 -15.47 4.94 -0.78
C LYS A 12 -14.56 4.85 -2.00
N ILE A 13 -13.46 5.60 -2.04
CA ILE A 13 -12.53 5.61 -3.19
C ILE A 13 -11.80 4.27 -3.32
N ILE A 14 -11.40 3.64 -2.23
CA ILE A 14 -10.79 2.32 -2.24
C ILE A 14 -11.79 1.26 -2.70
N ASP A 15 -13.02 1.29 -2.17
CA ASP A 15 -14.09 0.34 -2.55
C ASP A 15 -14.46 0.45 -4.03
N GLU A 16 -14.36 1.65 -4.60
CA GLU A 16 -14.57 1.91 -6.02
C GLU A 16 -13.38 1.50 -6.91
N GLY A 17 -12.33 0.93 -6.32
CA GLY A 17 -11.22 0.31 -7.04
C GLY A 17 -10.06 1.24 -7.37
N ALA A 18 -9.86 2.30 -6.59
CA ALA A 18 -8.62 3.07 -6.67
C ALA A 18 -7.42 2.20 -6.28
N LEU A 19 -6.27 2.50 -6.87
CA LEU A 19 -5.03 1.81 -6.54
C LEU A 19 -4.43 2.31 -5.22
N ASP A 20 -4.65 3.59 -4.91
CA ASP A 20 -4.20 4.23 -3.68
C ASP A 20 -4.92 5.56 -3.48
N ILE A 21 -4.96 6.04 -2.24
CA ILE A 21 -5.45 7.36 -1.87
C ILE A 21 -4.62 7.90 -0.71
N TYR A 22 -4.23 9.17 -0.79
CA TYR A 22 -3.49 9.83 0.29
C TYR A 22 -3.75 11.33 0.31
N THR A 23 -3.42 11.97 1.42
CA THR A 23 -3.52 13.42 1.59
C THR A 23 -2.16 14.02 1.95
N GLU A 24 -1.94 15.25 1.49
CA GLU A 24 -0.79 16.08 1.83
C GLU A 24 -1.24 17.42 2.36
N SER A 25 -0.64 17.88 3.46
CA SER A 25 -0.84 19.26 3.94
C SER A 25 -0.06 20.22 3.06
N ILE A 26 -0.73 21.23 2.53
CA ILE A 26 -0.14 22.22 1.62
C ILE A 26 -0.52 23.63 2.01
N TYR A 27 0.21 24.61 1.50
CA TYR A 27 -0.20 26.02 1.50
C TYR A 27 -0.52 26.45 0.09
N MET A 28 -1.67 27.07 -0.08
CA MET A 28 -2.13 27.62 -1.36
C MET A 28 -1.84 29.11 -1.45
N LYS A 29 -2.22 29.73 -2.59
CA LYS A 29 -2.13 31.19 -2.76
C LYS A 29 -2.71 31.93 -1.57
N LYS A 30 -2.15 33.10 -1.25
CA LYS A 30 -2.50 33.92 -0.06
C LYS A 30 -2.21 33.20 1.27
N ASN A 31 -1.23 32.28 1.27
CA ASN A 31 -0.76 31.52 2.44
C ASN A 31 -1.88 30.79 3.20
N ARG A 32 -2.86 30.24 2.48
CA ARG A 32 -3.99 29.52 3.07
C ARG A 32 -3.62 28.04 3.27
N PRO A 33 -3.69 27.52 4.51
CA PRO A 33 -3.56 26.09 4.74
C PRO A 33 -4.63 25.30 3.98
N ALA A 34 -4.25 24.19 3.38
CA ALA A 34 -5.16 23.33 2.64
C ALA A 34 -4.66 21.87 2.66
N ILE A 35 -5.53 20.96 2.24
CA ILE A 35 -5.21 19.55 2.08
C ILE A 35 -5.33 19.21 0.61
N LYS A 36 -4.27 18.65 0.06
CA LYS A 36 -4.26 18.05 -1.28
C LYS A 36 -4.68 16.61 -1.14
N LEU A 37 -5.80 16.24 -1.76
CA LEU A 37 -6.25 14.86 -1.89
C LEU A 37 -5.69 14.27 -3.18
N CYS A 38 -5.00 13.15 -3.08
CA CYS A 38 -4.42 12.45 -4.22
C CYS A 38 -5.02 11.06 -4.35
N ILE A 39 -5.40 10.69 -5.56
CA ILE A 39 -5.94 9.36 -5.87
C ILE A 39 -5.11 8.76 -7.00
N LEU A 40 -4.65 7.54 -6.80
CA LEU A 40 -4.01 6.76 -7.85
C LEU A 40 -5.03 5.80 -8.44
N CYS A 41 -5.23 5.87 -9.74
CA CYS A 41 -6.18 5.00 -10.43
C CYS A 41 -5.63 4.52 -11.77
N ARG A 42 -6.29 3.53 -12.36
CA ARG A 42 -6.05 3.15 -13.74
C ARG A 42 -6.65 4.18 -14.68
N GLU A 43 -6.06 4.37 -15.87
CA GLU A 43 -6.50 5.36 -16.86
C GLU A 43 -7.96 5.16 -17.25
N GLU A 44 -8.41 3.93 -17.39
CA GLU A 44 -9.79 3.56 -17.70
C GLU A 44 -10.82 4.07 -16.67
N ASN A 45 -10.40 4.28 -15.43
CA ASN A 45 -11.24 4.73 -14.32
C ASN A 45 -11.12 6.25 -14.04
N LEU A 46 -10.34 6.98 -14.83
CA LEU A 46 -10.07 8.40 -14.58
C LEU A 46 -11.35 9.24 -14.45
N ASN A 47 -12.26 9.12 -15.40
CA ASN A 47 -13.50 9.92 -15.43
C ASN A 47 -14.40 9.59 -14.23
N LYS A 48 -14.48 8.32 -13.83
CA LYS A 48 -15.22 7.88 -12.65
C LYS A 48 -14.71 8.57 -11.39
N PHE A 49 -13.39 8.61 -11.17
CA PHE A 49 -12.81 9.25 -10.00
C PHE A 49 -12.86 10.77 -10.05
N ILE A 50 -12.78 11.39 -11.23
CA ILE A 50 -13.02 12.84 -11.39
C ILE A 50 -14.44 13.19 -10.93
N GLU A 51 -15.44 12.47 -11.42
CA GLU A 51 -16.85 12.68 -11.04
C GLU A 51 -17.05 12.48 -9.53
N LEU A 52 -16.51 11.39 -8.98
CA LEU A 52 -16.61 11.09 -7.55
C LEU A 52 -16.00 12.22 -6.70
N ILE A 53 -14.81 12.72 -7.05
CA ILE A 53 -14.17 13.83 -6.33
C ILE A 53 -15.03 15.09 -6.40
N LEU A 54 -15.52 15.45 -7.58
CA LEU A 54 -16.31 16.67 -7.76
C LEU A 54 -17.65 16.62 -7.02
N LEU A 55 -18.28 15.46 -6.93
CA LEU A 55 -19.57 15.29 -6.26
C LEU A 55 -19.44 15.08 -4.74
N GLN A 56 -18.35 14.48 -4.26
CA GLN A 56 -18.20 14.10 -2.87
C GLN A 56 -17.31 15.05 -2.05
N THR A 57 -16.68 16.02 -2.71
CA THR A 57 -15.79 16.98 -2.04
C THR A 57 -16.22 18.42 -2.28
N SER A 58 -15.61 19.37 -1.56
CA SER A 58 -15.81 20.79 -1.78
C SER A 58 -14.89 21.39 -2.85
N THR A 59 -14.16 20.55 -3.61
CA THR A 59 -13.26 21.08 -4.64
C THR A 59 -14.01 21.57 -5.88
N PHE A 60 -13.49 22.62 -6.51
CA PHE A 60 -14.01 23.13 -7.78
C PHE A 60 -13.33 22.53 -9.01
N GLY A 61 -12.31 21.69 -8.80
CA GLY A 61 -11.59 21.11 -9.93
C GLY A 61 -10.56 20.07 -9.54
N VAL A 62 -10.24 19.23 -10.50
CA VAL A 62 -9.27 18.15 -10.39
C VAL A 62 -8.15 18.39 -11.40
N ARG A 63 -6.92 18.16 -10.98
CA ARG A 63 -5.75 18.09 -11.88
C ARG A 63 -5.31 16.66 -11.94
N TYR A 64 -4.98 16.17 -13.12
CA TYR A 64 -4.47 14.81 -13.27
C TYR A 64 -3.23 14.78 -14.16
N SER A 65 -2.44 13.75 -13.97
CA SER A 65 -1.24 13.47 -14.76
C SER A 65 -1.02 11.96 -14.86
N LYS A 66 -0.34 11.53 -15.92
CA LYS A 66 0.05 10.12 -16.08
C LYS A 66 1.40 9.90 -15.41
N TYR A 67 1.50 8.79 -14.69
CA TYR A 67 2.74 8.35 -14.05
C TYR A 67 3.19 7.03 -14.68
N ASN A 68 4.47 6.96 -15.00
CA ASN A 68 5.12 5.69 -15.34
C ASN A 68 5.48 4.98 -14.03
N ARG A 69 5.24 3.66 -13.99
CA ARG A 69 5.56 2.84 -12.83
C ARG A 69 6.40 1.64 -13.25
N VAL A 70 7.53 1.46 -12.59
CA VAL A 70 8.33 0.25 -12.67
C VAL A 70 8.13 -0.54 -11.39
N THR A 71 7.83 -1.82 -11.49
CA THR A 71 7.62 -2.71 -10.34
C THR A 71 8.48 -3.94 -10.50
N LEU A 72 8.81 -4.55 -9.37
CA LEU A 72 9.38 -5.89 -9.38
C LEU A 72 8.34 -6.90 -9.89
N ASP A 73 8.79 -7.92 -10.57
CA ASP A 73 7.97 -9.10 -10.81
C ASP A 73 7.66 -9.75 -9.45
N ARG A 74 6.40 -10.11 -9.24
CA ARG A 74 5.93 -10.59 -7.94
C ARG A 74 5.41 -12.00 -8.02
N ASN A 75 5.79 -12.78 -7.04
CA ASN A 75 5.22 -14.11 -6.81
C ASN A 75 4.90 -14.26 -5.32
N PHE A 76 4.07 -15.24 -4.98
CA PHE A 76 3.69 -15.55 -3.61
C PHE A 76 3.96 -17.02 -3.34
N THR A 77 4.45 -17.31 -2.15
CA THR A 77 4.61 -18.68 -1.66
C THR A 77 4.26 -18.75 -0.19
N LYS A 78 4.16 -19.96 0.34
CA LYS A 78 3.94 -20.18 1.77
C LYS A 78 5.22 -20.65 2.43
N LEU A 79 5.55 -20.05 3.54
CA LEU A 79 6.68 -20.39 4.38
C LEU A 79 6.17 -21.12 5.64
N GLU A 80 6.74 -22.26 5.95
CA GLU A 80 6.48 -22.96 7.22
C GLU A 80 7.20 -22.23 8.35
N THR A 81 6.44 -21.91 9.39
CA THR A 81 6.94 -21.23 10.59
C THR A 81 6.43 -21.93 11.85
N GLU A 82 6.96 -21.60 13.02
CA GLU A 82 6.42 -22.05 14.30
C GLU A 82 4.95 -21.64 14.53
N TYR A 83 4.47 -20.62 13.81
CA TYR A 83 3.08 -20.16 13.84
C TYR A 83 2.18 -20.86 12.81
N GLY A 84 2.73 -21.79 12.03
CA GLY A 84 2.10 -22.40 10.86
C GLY A 84 2.52 -21.75 9.54
N LYS A 85 1.72 -21.97 8.50
CA LYS A 85 2.01 -21.46 7.16
C LYS A 85 1.73 -19.95 7.06
N VAL A 86 2.75 -19.20 6.66
CA VAL A 86 2.67 -17.75 6.44
C VAL A 86 2.92 -17.45 4.96
N SER A 87 2.07 -16.64 4.37
CA SER A 87 2.26 -16.17 2.99
C SER A 87 3.41 -15.18 2.94
N VAL A 88 4.30 -15.36 1.98
CA VAL A 88 5.41 -14.44 1.72
C VAL A 88 5.37 -13.98 0.27
N LYS A 89 5.65 -12.70 0.10
CA LYS A 89 5.75 -12.05 -1.21
C LYS A 89 7.20 -12.04 -1.66
N LEU A 90 7.43 -12.53 -2.86
CA LEU A 90 8.73 -12.59 -3.52
C LEU A 90 8.81 -11.48 -4.56
N GLY A 91 9.88 -10.71 -4.54
CA GLY A 91 10.16 -9.65 -5.50
C GLY A 91 11.39 -9.97 -6.34
N TYR A 92 11.21 -9.99 -7.66
CA TYR A 92 12.27 -10.31 -8.62
C TYR A 92 12.61 -9.09 -9.48
N TYR A 93 13.89 -8.95 -9.79
CA TYR A 93 14.40 -8.00 -10.77
C TYR A 93 15.32 -8.73 -11.74
N ASN A 94 15.02 -8.66 -13.03
CA ASN A 94 15.73 -9.41 -14.08
C ASN A 94 15.90 -10.90 -13.73
N GLY A 95 14.84 -11.54 -13.24
CA GLY A 95 14.82 -12.96 -12.86
C GLY A 95 15.55 -13.30 -11.55
N LYS A 96 16.16 -12.32 -10.87
CA LYS A 96 16.84 -12.53 -9.59
C LYS A 96 15.93 -12.15 -8.43
N LEU A 97 15.85 -13.03 -7.43
CA LEU A 97 15.14 -12.73 -6.18
C LEU A 97 15.92 -11.69 -5.39
N ILE A 98 15.32 -10.51 -5.20
CA ILE A 98 15.95 -9.39 -4.46
C ILE A 98 15.19 -8.98 -3.22
N ARG A 99 13.97 -9.47 -3.05
CA ARG A 99 13.15 -9.13 -1.88
C ARG A 99 12.20 -10.26 -1.52
N VAL A 100 12.11 -10.53 -0.23
CA VAL A 100 11.10 -11.42 0.36
C VAL A 100 10.50 -10.72 1.56
N THR A 101 9.17 -10.65 1.64
CA THR A 101 8.48 -10.02 2.77
C THR A 101 7.28 -10.86 3.19
N PRO A 102 7.00 -11.00 4.49
CA PRO A 102 5.77 -11.66 4.92
C PRO A 102 4.54 -10.80 4.59
N GLU A 103 3.41 -11.44 4.37
CA GLU A 103 2.14 -10.75 4.23
C GLU A 103 1.66 -10.21 5.59
N TYR A 104 1.32 -8.92 5.60
CA TYR A 104 0.93 -8.21 6.81
C TYR A 104 -0.29 -8.82 7.51
N GLU A 105 -1.32 -9.23 6.77
CA GLU A 105 -2.55 -9.78 7.36
C GLU A 105 -2.29 -11.11 8.05
N ASP A 106 -1.40 -11.96 7.53
CA ASP A 106 -0.99 -13.20 8.20
C ASP A 106 -0.26 -12.88 9.51
N CYS A 107 0.68 -11.93 9.49
CA CYS A 107 1.39 -11.49 10.70
C CYS A 107 0.45 -10.91 11.75
N LYS A 108 -0.51 -10.10 11.33
CA LYS A 108 -1.52 -9.47 12.18
C LYS A 108 -2.44 -10.51 12.82
N MET A 109 -2.89 -11.51 12.05
CA MET A 109 -3.68 -12.62 12.59
C MET A 109 -2.91 -13.41 13.67
N ILE A 110 -1.64 -13.73 13.40
CA ILE A 110 -0.76 -14.42 14.35
C ILE A 110 -0.60 -13.59 15.63
N ALA A 111 -0.26 -12.30 15.49
CA ALA A 111 -0.08 -11.40 16.62
C ALA A 111 -1.31 -11.35 17.54
N LYS A 112 -2.50 -11.24 16.92
CA LYS A 112 -3.78 -11.26 17.65
C LYS A 112 -4.04 -12.62 18.32
N LYS A 113 -3.87 -13.73 17.60
CA LYS A 113 -4.15 -15.08 18.08
C LYS A 113 -3.23 -15.47 19.23
N MET A 114 -1.95 -15.11 19.13
CA MET A 114 -0.92 -15.48 20.12
C MET A 114 -0.78 -14.44 21.24
N ASN A 115 -1.48 -13.30 21.11
CA ASN A 115 -1.36 -12.16 22.03
C ASN A 115 0.08 -11.67 22.22
N ILE A 116 0.82 -11.55 21.13
CA ILE A 116 2.21 -11.07 21.11
C ILE A 116 2.35 -9.83 20.23
N PRO A 117 3.34 -8.96 20.47
CA PRO A 117 3.56 -7.77 19.66
C PRO A 117 3.78 -8.12 18.17
N LEU A 118 3.12 -7.39 17.28
CA LEU A 118 3.22 -7.59 15.82
C LEU A 118 4.68 -7.56 15.32
N ASN A 119 5.49 -6.65 15.86
CA ASN A 119 6.91 -6.55 15.49
C ASN A 119 7.69 -7.83 15.83
N ASN A 120 7.35 -8.51 16.91
CA ASN A 120 8.02 -9.78 17.27
C ASN A 120 7.69 -10.87 16.25
N VAL A 121 6.43 -10.93 15.80
CA VAL A 121 6.00 -11.86 14.74
C VAL A 121 6.76 -11.58 13.45
N ILE A 122 6.77 -10.31 13.01
CA ILE A 122 7.45 -9.90 11.78
C ILE A 122 8.95 -10.21 11.85
N ASN A 123 9.62 -9.90 12.95
CA ASN A 123 11.04 -10.15 13.11
C ASN A 123 11.37 -11.66 13.08
N ASN A 124 10.55 -12.47 13.71
CA ASN A 124 10.73 -13.92 13.71
C ASN A 124 10.55 -14.50 12.31
N ILE A 125 9.50 -14.09 11.60
CA ILE A 125 9.27 -14.54 10.22
C ILE A 125 10.40 -14.07 9.30
N ASN A 126 10.89 -12.83 9.43
CA ASN A 126 12.04 -12.33 8.68
C ASN A 126 13.32 -13.14 8.95
N TYR A 127 13.53 -13.56 10.19
CA TYR A 127 14.66 -14.46 10.52
C TYR A 127 14.55 -15.80 9.78
N ILE A 128 13.34 -16.39 9.71
CA ILE A 128 13.09 -17.63 8.97
C ILE A 128 13.27 -17.39 7.46
N ILE A 129 12.78 -16.27 6.93
CA ILE A 129 12.98 -15.87 5.53
C ILE A 129 14.47 -15.83 5.19
N ASN A 130 15.28 -15.17 6.00
CA ASN A 130 16.72 -15.04 5.76
C ASN A 130 17.46 -16.39 5.77
N LYS A 131 16.93 -17.39 6.47
CA LYS A 131 17.48 -18.77 6.46
C LYS A 131 17.08 -19.57 5.21
N ASN A 132 15.87 -19.34 4.71
CA ASN A 132 15.28 -20.18 3.65
C ASN A 132 15.46 -19.60 2.24
N PHE A 133 15.66 -18.29 2.12
CA PHE A 133 15.79 -17.62 0.83
C PHE A 133 17.16 -16.99 0.67
N ASN A 134 17.84 -17.36 -0.41
CA ASN A 134 19.10 -16.70 -0.80
C ASN A 134 18.75 -15.39 -1.53
N ILE A 135 18.63 -14.31 -0.78
CA ILE A 135 18.31 -12.99 -1.31
C ILE A 135 19.60 -12.41 -1.89
N ASN A 136 19.69 -12.34 -3.22
CA ASN A 136 20.79 -11.66 -3.89
C ASN A 136 20.65 -10.14 -3.63
N LEU A 137 21.27 -9.65 -2.59
CA LEU A 137 21.51 -8.22 -2.44
C LEU A 137 22.34 -7.78 -3.66
N LEU A 138 21.80 -6.88 -4.45
CA LEU A 138 22.58 -6.20 -5.48
C LEU A 138 23.68 -5.42 -4.73
N THR A 139 24.84 -6.04 -4.58
CA THR A 139 26.05 -5.30 -4.17
C THR A 139 26.31 -4.25 -5.24
N GLN A 140 26.27 -3.00 -4.81
CA GLN A 140 26.64 -1.83 -5.62
C GLN A 140 28.06 -1.95 -6.11
#